data_c53eb9a0100d415ae500da658f2de5a2
#
_entry.id   c53eb9a0100d415ae500da658f2de5a2
#
_cell.length_a   1.000
_cell.length_b   1.000
_cell.length_c   1.000
_cell.angle_alpha   90.00
_cell.angle_beta   90.00
_cell.angle_gamma   90.00
#
_symmetry.space_group_name_H-M   'P 1'
#
loop_
_entity.id
_entity.type
_entity.pdbx_description
1 polymer ?
#
loop_
_entity_poly.entity_id
_entity_poly.type
_entity_poly.pdbx_seq_one_letter_code
_entity_poly.pdbx_strand_id
1 'polypeptide(L)'
;MDSFNDPDIQRIVFMKSAQVGATEILLNTIGYYIDQDPAPMLILQPTLQMAQTFSKDRLATMIRDTDKIRNSVADPRSRDSGNTVLSKKFAGGNLNIVGSNSASGLASRPIRIVLADEVDRYEASAGSEGDPISLATKRTTTFWNRKIYMCSTPTIKGLSRIETAFEESDKRYYHVPCPECNEKQVLKWKNVVWDEDKPETASYACEHCGSVIDESKKQWMLKHGEWIASAPKSDTAGFHISELYSVWSTWADMAKSFLEAKKNPEMLKTWINTALGESWEEQGEAVEYETLLERRLNYDYTTIPEDVLVLTAGVDTQKDRLELQLVGWGKNYEAWVCDYKIFWGDPNAMNVWNDLDAYLKKRFKTESERLIPISCCTIDSGGHHTNMVYQFTKPRQARRIFAIKGLSQAGKPIANRPTFVGKNKAVLYGVGSDSAKEAIFARLAAEPEDTTLHFCSDLDEEYFKQLTAEKRITKFVRGRKSLVWKQVRPRNEALDTLVYNFAAIYILNPNYDSIENKILTHESKPREKPQNRPQKGINRGNFATSWK
;
A
#
# COMPACT_ATOMS: atom_id res chain seq x y z
N MET A 1 14.64 -29.97 5.73
CA MET A 1 14.53 -31.12 6.68
C MET A 1 15.36 -30.89 7.93
N ASP A 2 16.63 -30.48 7.82
CA ASP A 2 17.54 -30.32 8.96
C ASP A 2 17.02 -29.39 10.06
N SER A 3 16.31 -28.31 9.68
CA SER A 3 15.68 -27.37 10.63
C SER A 3 14.63 -28.00 11.56
N PHE A 4 14.07 -29.18 11.20
CA PHE A 4 13.16 -29.90 12.11
C PHE A 4 13.92 -30.54 13.27
N ASN A 5 15.21 -30.85 13.07
CA ASN A 5 16.09 -31.45 14.07
C ASN A 5 16.91 -30.41 14.86
N ASP A 6 16.92 -29.15 14.41
CA ASP A 6 17.61 -28.06 15.09
C ASP A 6 16.81 -27.61 16.33
N PRO A 7 17.34 -27.76 17.56
CA PRO A 7 16.64 -27.41 18.78
C PRO A 7 16.36 -25.90 18.92
N ASP A 8 17.15 -25.05 18.27
CA ASP A 8 17.01 -23.60 18.31
C ASP A 8 15.88 -23.10 17.39
N ILE A 9 15.44 -23.92 16.42
CA ILE A 9 14.40 -23.55 15.45
C ILE A 9 13.04 -24.09 15.90
N GLN A 10 12.10 -23.21 16.18
CA GLN A 10 10.72 -23.57 16.54
C GLN A 10 9.76 -23.45 15.35
N ARG A 11 9.99 -22.47 14.46
CA ARG A 11 9.15 -22.24 13.30
C ARG A 11 9.95 -22.41 12.00
N ILE A 12 9.33 -23.05 11.02
CA ILE A 12 9.91 -23.29 9.69
C ILE A 12 8.91 -22.74 8.68
N VAL A 13 9.34 -21.77 7.89
CA VAL A 13 8.53 -21.07 6.88
C VAL A 13 9.08 -21.39 5.50
N PHE A 14 8.23 -21.88 4.61
CA PHE A 14 8.61 -22.18 3.24
C PHE A 14 7.74 -21.42 2.25
N MET A 15 8.18 -20.23 1.88
CA MET A 15 7.61 -19.42 0.81
C MET A 15 8.16 -19.93 -0.52
N LYS A 16 7.28 -20.39 -1.41
CA LYS A 16 7.72 -21.21 -2.54
C LYS A 16 6.89 -20.95 -3.80
N SER A 17 7.45 -21.30 -4.96
CA SER A 17 6.69 -21.50 -6.19
C SER A 17 5.82 -22.77 -6.14
N ALA A 18 4.96 -22.96 -7.11
CA ALA A 18 4.21 -24.20 -7.27
C ALA A 18 5.14 -25.35 -7.66
N GLN A 19 4.73 -26.59 -7.35
CA GLN A 19 5.36 -27.85 -7.80
C GLN A 19 6.86 -28.01 -7.49
N VAL A 20 7.36 -27.43 -6.39
CA VAL A 20 8.76 -27.58 -5.95
C VAL A 20 8.96 -28.61 -4.83
N GLY A 21 8.03 -29.55 -4.66
CA GLY A 21 8.18 -30.68 -3.74
C GLY A 21 7.81 -30.40 -2.27
N ALA A 22 7.12 -29.29 -1.95
CA ALA A 22 6.76 -28.95 -0.56
C ALA A 22 5.90 -30.03 0.12
N THR A 23 5.00 -30.69 -0.60
CA THR A 23 4.18 -31.80 -0.08
C THR A 23 5.04 -33.00 0.30
N GLU A 24 6.13 -33.28 -0.41
CA GLU A 24 7.05 -34.35 -0.07
C GLU A 24 7.83 -34.07 1.22
N ILE A 25 8.23 -32.81 1.45
CA ILE A 25 8.82 -32.38 2.72
C ILE A 25 7.85 -32.65 3.86
N LEU A 26 6.57 -32.31 3.67
CA LEU A 26 5.51 -32.52 4.67
C LEU A 26 5.30 -34.02 4.95
N LEU A 27 5.24 -34.89 3.92
CA LEU A 27 5.10 -36.35 4.07
C LEU A 27 6.32 -36.95 4.77
N ASN A 28 7.53 -36.58 4.37
CA ASN A 28 8.77 -37.06 5.02
C ASN A 28 8.82 -36.62 6.49
N THR A 29 8.39 -35.42 6.83
CA THR A 29 8.29 -34.93 8.21
C THR A 29 7.29 -35.76 9.01
N ILE A 30 6.13 -36.09 8.45
CA ILE A 30 5.15 -36.97 9.10
C ILE A 30 5.75 -38.36 9.36
N GLY A 31 6.41 -38.93 8.35
CA GLY A 31 7.08 -40.23 8.48
C GLY A 31 8.12 -40.25 9.60
N TYR A 32 8.95 -39.21 9.68
CA TYR A 32 9.95 -39.05 10.74
C TYR A 32 9.29 -39.01 12.13
N TYR A 33 8.24 -38.26 12.34
CA TYR A 33 7.52 -38.15 13.61
C TYR A 33 6.57 -39.33 13.89
N ILE A 34 6.41 -40.26 13.00
CA ILE A 34 5.75 -41.56 13.28
C ILE A 34 6.78 -42.59 13.74
N ASP A 35 7.96 -42.66 13.11
CA ASP A 35 8.92 -43.75 13.30
C ASP A 35 10.07 -43.38 14.27
N GLN A 36 10.67 -42.20 14.13
CA GLN A 36 11.92 -41.83 14.82
C GLN A 36 11.71 -41.02 16.11
N ASP A 37 10.73 -40.09 16.11
CA ASP A 37 10.47 -39.22 17.26
C ASP A 37 8.94 -39.04 17.45
N PRO A 38 8.23 -40.10 17.87
CA PRO A 38 6.77 -40.07 17.93
C PRO A 38 6.18 -38.91 18.73
N ALA A 39 5.23 -38.22 18.11
CA ALA A 39 4.67 -37.00 18.67
C ALA A 39 3.20 -36.78 18.26
N PRO A 40 2.39 -36.06 19.06
CA PRO A 40 1.10 -35.57 18.62
C PRO A 40 1.24 -34.50 17.54
N MET A 41 0.67 -34.78 16.37
CA MET A 41 0.75 -33.94 15.17
C MET A 41 -0.62 -33.39 14.76
N LEU A 42 -0.64 -32.19 14.22
CA LEU A 42 -1.80 -31.55 13.60
C LEU A 42 -1.42 -31.06 12.20
N ILE A 43 -2.15 -31.53 11.19
CA ILE A 43 -2.05 -31.02 9.82
C ILE A 43 -3.24 -30.10 9.56
N LEU A 44 -2.93 -28.90 9.07
CA LEU A 44 -3.94 -27.95 8.60
C LEU A 44 -3.92 -27.94 7.07
N GLN A 45 -5.11 -28.08 6.48
CA GLN A 45 -5.35 -27.92 5.05
C GLN A 45 -6.35 -26.77 4.84
N PRO A 46 -6.40 -26.10 3.68
CA PRO A 46 -7.31 -24.98 3.42
C PRO A 46 -8.78 -25.31 3.72
N THR A 47 -9.22 -26.51 3.30
CA THR A 47 -10.61 -26.97 3.50
C THR A 47 -10.64 -28.40 4.01
N LEU A 48 -11.80 -28.80 4.60
CA LEU A 48 -12.02 -30.18 5.00
C LEU A 48 -11.94 -31.16 3.82
N GLN A 49 -12.41 -30.78 2.65
CA GLN A 49 -12.32 -31.59 1.43
C GLN A 49 -10.87 -31.84 1.04
N MET A 50 -10.02 -30.80 1.04
CA MET A 50 -8.59 -30.93 0.77
C MET A 50 -7.90 -31.80 1.82
N ALA A 51 -8.28 -31.67 3.09
CA ALA A 51 -7.80 -32.55 4.17
C ALA A 51 -8.11 -34.04 3.90
N GLN A 52 -9.30 -34.36 3.43
CA GLN A 52 -9.69 -35.72 3.05
C GLN A 52 -8.93 -36.24 1.83
N THR A 53 -8.78 -35.41 0.80
CA THR A 53 -8.01 -35.74 -0.42
C THR A 53 -6.54 -36.01 -0.06
N PHE A 54 -5.90 -35.10 0.68
CA PHE A 54 -4.53 -35.29 1.15
C PHE A 54 -4.36 -36.63 1.92
N SER A 55 -5.30 -36.93 2.82
CA SER A 55 -5.25 -38.16 3.62
C SER A 55 -5.38 -39.41 2.76
N LYS A 56 -6.28 -39.43 1.77
CA LYS A 56 -6.55 -40.59 0.93
C LYS A 56 -5.48 -40.82 -0.13
N ASP A 57 -5.09 -39.75 -0.82
CA ASP A 57 -4.28 -39.86 -2.03
C ASP A 57 -2.78 -39.80 -1.75
N ARG A 58 -2.36 -39.06 -0.71
CA ARG A 58 -0.94 -38.86 -0.39
C ARG A 58 -0.52 -39.60 0.86
N LEU A 59 -1.18 -39.34 2.00
CA LEU A 59 -0.77 -39.95 3.28
C LEU A 59 -1.02 -41.45 3.33
N ALA A 60 -2.18 -41.92 2.84
CA ALA A 60 -2.47 -43.37 2.84
C ALA A 60 -1.54 -44.14 1.90
N THR A 61 -1.13 -43.54 0.77
CA THR A 61 -0.14 -44.12 -0.13
C THR A 61 1.23 -44.22 0.54
N MET A 62 1.73 -43.17 1.19
CA MET A 62 2.98 -43.19 1.94
C MET A 62 2.97 -44.26 3.04
N ILE A 63 1.88 -44.34 3.83
CA ILE A 63 1.74 -45.35 4.89
C ILE A 63 1.77 -46.76 4.30
N ARG A 64 1.05 -47.02 3.20
CA ARG A 64 1.00 -48.34 2.53
C ARG A 64 2.34 -48.77 1.98
N ASP A 65 3.06 -47.84 1.34
CA ASP A 65 4.25 -48.16 0.54
C ASP A 65 5.57 -48.10 1.37
N THR A 66 5.50 -47.64 2.62
CA THR A 66 6.63 -47.60 3.56
C THR A 66 6.42 -48.59 4.71
N ASP A 67 7.11 -49.72 4.65
CA ASP A 67 6.93 -50.86 5.60
C ASP A 67 7.02 -50.45 7.07
N LYS A 68 8.02 -49.64 7.43
CA LYS A 68 8.21 -49.17 8.82
C LYS A 68 7.01 -48.35 9.29
N ILE A 69 6.55 -47.41 8.46
CA ILE A 69 5.42 -46.56 8.79
C ILE A 69 4.12 -47.37 8.88
N ARG A 70 3.93 -48.30 7.93
CA ARG A 70 2.78 -49.19 7.92
C ARG A 70 2.68 -50.04 9.20
N ASN A 71 3.80 -50.52 9.68
CA ASN A 71 3.86 -51.35 10.90
C ASN A 71 3.69 -50.53 12.19
N SER A 72 3.99 -49.22 12.16
CA SER A 72 3.86 -48.29 13.31
C SER A 72 2.46 -47.73 13.47
N VAL A 73 1.70 -47.62 12.37
CA VAL A 73 0.34 -47.08 12.37
C VAL A 73 -0.67 -48.18 12.63
N ALA A 74 -1.61 -47.99 13.56
CA ALA A 74 -2.64 -48.94 13.92
C ALA A 74 -3.47 -49.40 12.70
N ASP A 75 -3.80 -50.70 12.62
CA ASP A 75 -4.59 -51.25 11.51
C ASP A 75 -6.00 -50.63 11.49
N PRO A 76 -6.41 -50.01 10.38
CA PRO A 76 -7.77 -49.41 10.25
C PRO A 76 -8.93 -50.42 10.42
N ARG A 77 -8.65 -51.69 10.22
CA ARG A 77 -9.64 -52.79 10.37
C ARG A 77 -9.82 -53.28 11.81
N SER A 78 -8.94 -52.88 12.73
CA SER A 78 -9.10 -53.17 14.15
C SER A 78 -10.24 -52.37 14.76
N ARG A 79 -11.10 -53.01 15.57
CA ARG A 79 -12.24 -52.32 16.22
C ARG A 79 -11.81 -51.15 17.14
N ASP A 80 -10.60 -51.21 17.69
CA ASP A 80 -10.03 -50.22 18.62
C ASP A 80 -8.97 -49.32 17.97
N SER A 81 -8.76 -49.38 16.65
CA SER A 81 -7.68 -48.68 16.00
C SER A 81 -7.74 -47.15 16.16
N GLY A 82 -8.94 -46.58 16.26
CA GLY A 82 -9.14 -45.16 16.25
C GLY A 82 -8.64 -44.48 14.99
N ASN A 83 -8.30 -45.26 13.94
CA ASN A 83 -7.87 -44.81 12.65
C ASN A 83 -9.07 -44.48 11.77
N THR A 84 -9.13 -43.20 11.36
CA THR A 84 -10.11 -42.69 10.42
C THR A 84 -9.43 -41.99 9.24
N VAL A 85 -10.21 -41.48 8.30
CA VAL A 85 -9.66 -40.67 7.19
C VAL A 85 -8.86 -39.48 7.76
N LEU A 86 -9.36 -38.82 8.80
CA LEU A 86 -8.79 -37.59 9.34
C LEU A 86 -7.96 -37.79 10.62
N SER A 87 -7.79 -39.02 11.10
CA SER A 87 -7.00 -39.32 12.30
C SER A 87 -6.23 -40.62 12.14
N LYS A 88 -4.96 -40.59 12.52
CA LYS A 88 -4.08 -41.79 12.56
C LYS A 88 -3.48 -41.91 13.94
N LYS A 89 -3.55 -43.12 14.55
CA LYS A 89 -2.91 -43.45 15.82
C LYS A 89 -1.68 -44.30 15.59
N PHE A 90 -0.65 -44.05 16.32
CA PHE A 90 0.59 -44.83 16.34
C PHE A 90 1.20 -44.85 17.75
N ALA A 91 2.14 -45.74 18.01
CA ALA A 91 2.79 -45.81 19.32
C ALA A 91 3.51 -44.48 19.65
N GLY A 92 3.17 -43.86 20.79
CA GLY A 92 3.78 -42.63 21.25
C GLY A 92 3.16 -41.35 20.66
N GLY A 93 2.15 -41.43 19.75
CA GLY A 93 1.56 -40.23 19.17
C GLY A 93 0.28 -40.45 18.38
N ASN A 94 -0.19 -39.37 17.80
CA ASN A 94 -1.33 -39.38 16.91
C ASN A 94 -1.20 -38.24 15.89
N LEU A 95 -1.77 -38.43 14.72
CA LEU A 95 -1.87 -37.41 13.67
C LEU A 95 -3.35 -37.08 13.45
N ASN A 96 -3.68 -35.79 13.48
CA ASN A 96 -5.01 -35.29 13.12
C ASN A 96 -4.91 -34.35 11.92
N ILE A 97 -5.88 -34.41 11.02
CA ILE A 97 -5.94 -33.60 9.82
C ILE A 97 -7.22 -32.77 9.88
N VAL A 98 -7.14 -31.47 9.75
CA VAL A 98 -8.27 -30.55 9.89
C VAL A 98 -8.29 -29.52 8.74
N GLY A 99 -9.48 -29.01 8.42
CA GLY A 99 -9.62 -27.81 7.60
C GLY A 99 -9.38 -26.55 8.44
N SER A 100 -8.79 -25.54 7.84
CA SER A 100 -8.45 -24.26 8.51
C SER A 100 -9.68 -23.52 9.10
N ASN A 101 -10.88 -23.79 8.58
CA ASN A 101 -12.14 -23.21 9.05
C ASN A 101 -12.78 -23.96 10.25
N SER A 102 -12.18 -25.06 10.71
CA SER A 102 -12.71 -25.87 11.83
C SER A 102 -12.18 -25.41 13.17
N ALA A 103 -12.81 -24.42 13.78
CA ALA A 103 -12.41 -23.89 15.10
C ALA A 103 -12.27 -24.98 16.17
N SER A 104 -13.25 -25.89 16.30
CA SER A 104 -13.22 -27.01 17.25
C SER A 104 -12.07 -27.98 16.99
N GLY A 105 -11.73 -28.25 15.73
CA GLY A 105 -10.60 -29.12 15.36
C GLY A 105 -9.26 -28.50 15.74
N LEU A 106 -9.13 -27.18 15.69
CA LEU A 106 -7.92 -26.42 16.03
C LEU A 106 -7.74 -26.25 17.55
N ALA A 107 -8.80 -26.36 18.34
CA ALA A 107 -8.83 -25.98 19.75
C ALA A 107 -8.72 -27.16 20.74
N SER A 108 -8.81 -28.43 20.31
CA SER A 108 -9.22 -29.51 21.20
C SER A 108 -8.12 -30.29 21.92
N ARG A 109 -6.83 -30.21 21.55
CA ARG A 109 -5.77 -31.12 22.08
C ARG A 109 -4.41 -30.45 22.18
N PRO A 110 -3.52 -30.85 23.13
CA PRO A 110 -2.10 -30.52 23.09
C PRO A 110 -1.43 -31.13 21.86
N ILE A 111 -0.68 -30.33 21.12
CA ILE A 111 0.01 -30.71 19.87
C ILE A 111 1.46 -30.29 19.98
N ARG A 112 2.39 -31.16 19.60
CA ARG A 112 3.80 -30.84 19.54
C ARG A 112 4.22 -30.33 18.16
N ILE A 113 3.68 -30.91 17.09
CA ILE A 113 4.05 -30.63 15.71
C ILE A 113 2.83 -30.11 14.96
N VAL A 114 2.92 -28.89 14.45
CA VAL A 114 1.91 -28.27 13.56
C VAL A 114 2.47 -28.19 12.15
N LEU A 115 1.73 -28.72 11.18
CA LEU A 115 2.08 -28.73 9.77
C LEU A 115 0.97 -28.03 8.99
N ALA A 116 1.20 -26.78 8.57
CA ALA A 116 0.22 -25.95 7.88
C ALA A 116 0.58 -25.81 6.40
N ASP A 117 -0.26 -26.38 5.53
CA ASP A 117 -0.06 -26.41 4.09
C ASP A 117 -0.94 -25.38 3.39
N GLU A 118 -0.40 -24.66 2.41
CA GLU A 118 -1.06 -23.61 1.61
C GLU A 118 -1.74 -22.54 2.49
N VAL A 119 -0.97 -21.95 3.42
CA VAL A 119 -1.49 -21.03 4.45
C VAL A 119 -2.12 -19.75 3.91
N ASP A 120 -1.73 -19.31 2.72
CA ASP A 120 -2.32 -18.13 2.07
C ASP A 120 -3.74 -18.38 1.54
N ARG A 121 -4.15 -19.65 1.46
CA ARG A 121 -5.51 -20.05 1.05
C ARG A 121 -6.47 -20.22 2.22
N TYR A 122 -6.00 -19.97 3.45
CA TYR A 122 -6.85 -20.05 4.64
C TYR A 122 -7.75 -18.83 4.75
N GLU A 123 -8.95 -19.03 5.27
CA GLU A 123 -9.82 -17.92 5.66
C GLU A 123 -9.16 -17.04 6.73
N ALA A 124 -9.57 -15.79 6.81
CA ALA A 124 -9.02 -14.83 7.78
C ALA A 124 -9.29 -15.26 9.23
N SER A 125 -10.35 -16.03 9.47
CA SER A 125 -10.77 -16.52 10.79
C SER A 125 -11.36 -17.92 10.68
N ALA A 126 -11.03 -18.80 11.60
CA ALA A 126 -11.72 -20.08 11.80
C ALA A 126 -13.04 -19.80 12.51
N GLY A 127 -14.11 -19.64 11.73
CA GLY A 127 -15.39 -19.17 12.24
C GLY A 127 -15.26 -17.79 12.93
N SER A 128 -15.65 -17.69 14.20
CA SER A 128 -15.54 -16.46 15.01
C SER A 128 -14.31 -16.44 15.94
N GLU A 129 -13.47 -17.49 15.97
CA GLU A 129 -12.44 -17.66 17.01
C GLU A 129 -11.08 -17.02 16.66
N GLY A 130 -10.88 -16.59 15.42
CA GLY A 130 -9.66 -15.90 14.99
C GLY A 130 -8.79 -16.69 14.02
N ASP A 131 -7.57 -16.22 13.82
CA ASP A 131 -6.63 -16.78 12.84
C ASP A 131 -6.31 -18.26 13.09
N PRO A 132 -6.50 -19.15 12.08
CA PRO A 132 -6.27 -20.60 12.22
C PRO A 132 -4.86 -20.98 12.67
N ILE A 133 -3.83 -20.29 12.17
CA ILE A 133 -2.45 -20.57 12.53
C ILE A 133 -2.18 -20.22 14.00
N SER A 134 -2.68 -19.06 14.43
CA SER A 134 -2.56 -18.63 15.83
C SER A 134 -3.26 -19.59 16.78
N LEU A 135 -4.47 -20.08 16.42
CA LEU A 135 -5.20 -21.07 17.23
C LEU A 135 -4.44 -22.39 17.36
N ALA A 136 -3.92 -22.92 16.24
CA ALA A 136 -3.11 -24.14 16.25
C ALA A 136 -1.79 -23.98 17.03
N THR A 137 -1.09 -22.85 16.86
CA THR A 137 0.14 -22.53 17.57
C THR A 137 -0.05 -22.49 19.08
N LYS A 138 -1.18 -21.98 19.58
CA LYS A 138 -1.49 -21.99 21.02
C LYS A 138 -1.55 -23.40 21.63
N ARG A 139 -1.81 -24.44 20.83
CA ARG A 139 -1.82 -25.85 21.30
C ARG A 139 -0.43 -26.44 21.51
N THR A 140 0.61 -25.74 21.01
CA THR A 140 2.00 -26.21 21.15
C THR A 140 2.71 -25.68 22.41
N THR A 141 2.09 -24.79 23.17
CA THR A 141 2.72 -24.05 24.28
C THR A 141 3.30 -24.94 25.37
N THR A 142 2.75 -26.13 25.59
CA THR A 142 3.23 -27.08 26.62
C THR A 142 4.47 -27.86 26.18
N PHE A 143 4.87 -27.76 24.92
CA PHE A 143 6.03 -28.47 24.39
C PHE A 143 7.19 -27.49 24.15
N TRP A 144 8.27 -27.64 24.87
CA TRP A 144 9.48 -26.83 24.70
C TRP A 144 10.17 -27.10 23.34
N ASN A 145 10.04 -28.34 22.81
CA ASN A 145 10.59 -28.82 21.54
C ASN A 145 9.54 -28.84 20.41
N ARG A 146 8.59 -27.91 20.45
CA ARG A 146 7.56 -27.76 19.43
C ARG A 146 8.14 -27.41 18.07
N LYS A 147 7.47 -27.84 17.00
CA LYS A 147 7.78 -27.43 15.62
C LYS A 147 6.51 -26.97 14.90
N ILE A 148 6.61 -25.84 14.23
CA ILE A 148 5.52 -25.25 13.46
C ILE A 148 6.04 -25.04 12.05
N TYR A 149 5.53 -25.82 11.10
CA TYR A 149 5.85 -25.71 9.69
C TYR A 149 4.73 -25.01 8.96
N MET A 150 5.08 -24.05 8.12
CA MET A 150 4.16 -23.30 7.27
C MET A 150 4.70 -23.29 5.85
N CYS A 151 3.88 -23.65 4.86
CA CYS A 151 4.27 -23.49 3.45
C CYS A 151 3.11 -22.95 2.62
N SER A 152 3.43 -22.17 1.61
CA SER A 152 2.48 -21.67 0.63
C SER A 152 3.18 -21.02 -0.56
N THR A 153 2.48 -20.95 -1.70
CA THR A 153 2.69 -19.88 -2.67
C THR A 153 2.15 -18.59 -2.08
N PRO A 154 2.88 -17.46 -2.19
CA PRO A 154 2.39 -16.16 -1.70
C PRO A 154 1.26 -15.63 -2.62
N THR A 155 0.53 -14.63 -2.12
CA THR A 155 -0.58 -14.01 -2.85
C THR A 155 -0.31 -12.54 -3.12
N ILE A 156 -0.95 -11.63 -2.41
CA ILE A 156 -0.82 -10.17 -2.58
C ILE A 156 0.13 -9.64 -1.50
N LYS A 157 1.07 -8.81 -1.90
CA LYS A 157 2.05 -8.16 -1.03
C LYS A 157 1.37 -7.43 0.15
N GLY A 158 1.87 -7.72 1.35
CA GLY A 158 1.32 -7.17 2.60
C GLY A 158 0.00 -7.81 3.07
N LEU A 159 -0.56 -8.79 2.32
CA LEU A 159 -1.71 -9.60 2.72
C LEU A 159 -1.34 -11.08 2.84
N SER A 160 -0.30 -11.51 2.17
CA SER A 160 0.22 -12.87 2.18
C SER A 160 0.73 -13.24 3.58
N ARG A 161 0.13 -14.30 4.18
CA ARG A 161 0.58 -14.83 5.47
C ARG A 161 1.98 -15.43 5.40
N ILE A 162 2.26 -16.14 4.29
CA ILE A 162 3.57 -16.78 4.12
C ILE A 162 4.66 -15.73 3.92
N GLU A 163 4.39 -14.64 3.18
CA GLU A 163 5.32 -13.53 3.02
C GLU A 163 5.61 -12.87 4.38
N THR A 164 4.56 -12.54 5.15
CA THR A 164 4.73 -11.94 6.48
C THR A 164 5.58 -12.84 7.39
N ALA A 165 5.30 -14.14 7.40
CA ALA A 165 6.07 -15.10 8.21
C ALA A 165 7.52 -15.23 7.71
N PHE A 166 7.75 -15.16 6.40
CA PHE A 166 9.10 -15.17 5.82
C PHE A 166 9.87 -13.89 6.15
N GLU A 167 9.23 -12.73 6.08
CA GLU A 167 9.83 -11.44 6.44
C GLU A 167 10.26 -11.36 7.92
N GLU A 168 9.58 -12.09 8.81
CA GLU A 168 9.90 -12.22 10.24
C GLU A 168 11.00 -13.27 10.55
N SER A 169 11.45 -14.04 9.54
CA SER A 169 12.41 -15.12 9.68
C SER A 169 13.86 -14.70 9.41
N ASP A 170 14.80 -15.66 9.46
CA ASP A 170 16.19 -15.46 9.05
C ASP A 170 16.39 -15.36 7.52
N LYS A 171 15.33 -15.49 6.71
CA LYS A 171 15.28 -15.25 5.24
C LYS A 171 16.38 -15.98 4.46
N ARG A 172 16.30 -17.28 4.39
CA ARG A 172 17.27 -18.09 3.63
C ARG A 172 16.88 -18.18 2.17
N TYR A 173 17.84 -17.86 1.30
CA TYR A 173 17.76 -18.06 -0.14
C TYR A 173 18.74 -19.14 -0.57
N TYR A 174 18.40 -19.89 -1.62
CA TYR A 174 19.29 -20.91 -2.15
C TYR A 174 20.26 -20.29 -3.14
N HIS A 175 21.51 -20.20 -2.74
CA HIS A 175 22.60 -19.66 -3.55
C HIS A 175 23.27 -20.77 -4.34
N VAL A 176 23.45 -20.56 -5.64
CA VAL A 176 24.10 -21.53 -6.54
C VAL A 176 25.34 -20.91 -7.16
N PRO A 177 26.44 -21.66 -7.33
CA PRO A 177 27.66 -21.15 -7.96
C PRO A 177 27.49 -20.97 -9.46
N CYS A 178 28.08 -19.91 -10.02
CA CYS A 178 28.23 -19.75 -11.46
C CYS A 178 29.26 -20.77 -11.99
N PRO A 179 29.00 -21.50 -13.10
CA PRO A 179 29.95 -22.45 -13.66
C PRO A 179 31.26 -21.81 -14.15
N GLU A 180 31.23 -20.52 -14.49
CA GLU A 180 32.37 -19.81 -15.08
C GLU A 180 33.22 -19.06 -14.04
N CYS A 181 32.60 -18.28 -13.15
CA CYS A 181 33.34 -17.49 -12.14
C CYS A 181 33.29 -18.06 -10.73
N ASN A 182 32.49 -19.11 -10.48
CA ASN A 182 32.30 -19.78 -9.20
C ASN A 182 31.69 -18.90 -8.08
N GLU A 183 31.30 -17.66 -8.37
CA GLU A 183 30.61 -16.79 -7.42
C GLU A 183 29.17 -17.31 -7.17
N LYS A 184 28.73 -17.26 -5.91
CA LYS A 184 27.41 -17.72 -5.50
C LYS A 184 26.36 -16.64 -5.69
N GLN A 185 25.25 -16.99 -6.31
CA GLN A 185 24.15 -16.09 -6.62
C GLN A 185 22.79 -16.72 -6.39
N VAL A 186 21.80 -15.91 -6.10
CA VAL A 186 20.38 -16.30 -6.09
C VAL A 186 19.86 -16.17 -7.52
N LEU A 187 19.17 -17.20 -8.02
CA LEU A 187 18.54 -17.11 -9.34
C LEU A 187 17.36 -16.12 -9.32
N LYS A 188 17.44 -15.10 -10.18
CA LYS A 188 16.43 -14.04 -10.31
C LYS A 188 15.86 -14.01 -11.72
N TRP A 189 14.56 -13.85 -11.86
CA TRP A 189 13.89 -13.81 -13.16
C TRP A 189 14.47 -12.77 -14.11
N LYS A 190 14.84 -11.60 -13.64
CA LYS A 190 15.43 -10.52 -14.45
C LYS A 190 16.75 -10.89 -15.15
N ASN A 191 17.40 -11.97 -14.73
CA ASN A 191 18.66 -12.47 -15.29
C ASN A 191 18.43 -13.59 -16.32
N VAL A 192 17.18 -13.99 -16.56
CA VAL A 192 16.85 -14.90 -17.66
C VAL A 192 16.79 -14.10 -18.94
N VAL A 193 17.59 -14.51 -19.93
CA VAL A 193 17.75 -13.83 -21.22
C VAL A 193 17.41 -14.80 -22.34
N TRP A 194 16.81 -14.32 -23.43
CA TRP A 194 16.51 -15.07 -24.65
C TRP A 194 16.54 -14.17 -25.87
N ASP A 195 16.70 -14.74 -27.05
CA ASP A 195 16.62 -14.01 -28.30
C ASP A 195 15.19 -13.51 -28.55
N GLU A 196 15.06 -12.36 -29.22
CA GLU A 196 13.77 -11.76 -29.54
C GLU A 196 12.85 -12.79 -30.23
N ASP A 197 11.62 -12.95 -29.72
CA ASP A 197 10.60 -13.90 -30.18
C ASP A 197 10.98 -15.39 -30.14
N LYS A 198 12.10 -15.77 -29.48
CA LYS A 198 12.56 -17.17 -29.37
C LYS A 198 12.77 -17.60 -27.92
N PRO A 199 11.69 -17.73 -27.14
CA PRO A 199 11.80 -18.10 -25.71
C PRO A 199 12.47 -19.49 -25.49
N GLU A 200 12.55 -20.35 -26.53
CA GLU A 200 13.28 -21.61 -26.49
C GLU A 200 14.80 -21.44 -26.34
N THR A 201 15.35 -20.25 -26.62
CA THR A 201 16.77 -19.93 -26.46
C THR A 201 17.10 -19.46 -25.03
N ALA A 202 16.13 -19.49 -24.10
CA ALA A 202 16.28 -18.94 -22.78
C ALA A 202 17.49 -19.56 -22.03
N SER A 203 18.32 -18.69 -21.51
CA SER A 203 19.53 -18.97 -20.76
C SER A 203 19.61 -18.01 -19.56
N TYR A 204 20.53 -18.23 -18.64
CA TYR A 204 20.68 -17.42 -17.44
C TYR A 204 21.97 -16.59 -17.48
N ALA A 205 21.89 -15.30 -17.35
CA ALA A 205 23.05 -14.40 -17.26
C ALA A 205 23.53 -14.30 -15.80
N CYS A 206 24.79 -14.61 -15.56
CA CYS A 206 25.39 -14.48 -14.24
C CYS A 206 25.40 -13.01 -13.77
N GLU A 207 24.95 -12.72 -12.56
CA GLU A 207 24.92 -11.35 -12.03
C GLU A 207 26.32 -10.78 -11.70
N HIS A 208 27.35 -11.65 -11.58
CA HIS A 208 28.72 -11.23 -11.23
C HIS A 208 29.63 -11.06 -12.45
N CYS A 209 29.66 -12.03 -13.36
CA CYS A 209 30.57 -12.00 -14.51
C CYS A 209 29.86 -11.77 -15.86
N GLY A 210 28.52 -11.75 -15.90
CA GLY A 210 27.76 -11.55 -17.14
C GLY A 210 27.73 -12.74 -18.10
N SER A 211 28.40 -13.86 -17.78
CA SER A 211 28.40 -15.04 -18.66
C SER A 211 27.00 -15.63 -18.81
N VAL A 212 26.64 -15.97 -20.04
CA VAL A 212 25.37 -16.62 -20.37
C VAL A 212 25.51 -18.13 -20.12
N ILE A 213 24.71 -18.65 -19.20
CA ILE A 213 24.74 -20.03 -18.72
C ILE A 213 23.62 -20.81 -19.38
N ASP A 214 23.98 -21.89 -20.09
CA ASP A 214 23.03 -22.80 -20.71
C ASP A 214 22.29 -23.67 -19.67
N GLU A 215 21.02 -24.00 -19.95
CA GLU A 215 20.16 -24.83 -19.10
C GLU A 215 20.82 -26.16 -18.66
N SER A 216 21.68 -26.76 -19.49
CA SER A 216 22.38 -28.00 -19.15
C SER A 216 23.26 -27.89 -17.90
N LYS A 217 23.68 -26.70 -17.54
CA LYS A 217 24.49 -26.44 -16.34
C LYS A 217 23.65 -26.33 -15.06
N LYS A 218 22.34 -26.16 -15.17
CA LYS A 218 21.41 -25.95 -14.04
C LYS A 218 21.52 -27.05 -12.98
N GLN A 219 21.54 -28.32 -13.40
CA GLN A 219 21.68 -29.43 -12.45
C GLN A 219 22.99 -29.38 -11.65
N TRP A 220 24.09 -29.03 -12.32
CA TRP A 220 25.37 -28.86 -11.64
C TRP A 220 25.32 -27.70 -10.63
N MET A 221 24.76 -26.55 -11.01
CA MET A 221 24.58 -25.40 -10.11
C MET A 221 23.74 -25.77 -8.89
N LEU A 222 22.62 -26.45 -9.09
CA LEU A 222 21.73 -26.88 -8.00
C LEU A 222 22.40 -27.85 -7.03
N LYS A 223 23.21 -28.78 -7.55
CA LYS A 223 23.93 -29.77 -6.72
C LYS A 223 25.00 -29.12 -5.82
N HIS A 224 25.58 -27.98 -6.23
CA HIS A 224 26.62 -27.26 -5.51
C HIS A 224 26.12 -25.99 -4.79
N GLY A 225 24.80 -25.82 -4.73
CA GLY A 225 24.18 -24.72 -4.02
C GLY A 225 24.08 -24.94 -2.52
N GLU A 226 23.79 -23.85 -1.80
CA GLU A 226 23.57 -23.88 -0.35
C GLU A 226 22.55 -22.83 0.08
N TRP A 227 21.90 -23.07 1.22
CA TRP A 227 21.00 -22.12 1.85
C TRP A 227 21.80 -21.11 2.68
N ILE A 228 21.66 -19.82 2.36
CA ILE A 228 22.32 -18.74 3.09
C ILE A 228 21.24 -17.79 3.65
N ALA A 229 21.32 -17.54 4.98
CA ALA A 229 20.46 -16.60 5.66
C ALA A 229 20.87 -15.16 5.32
N SER A 230 19.90 -14.30 5.01
CA SER A 230 20.12 -12.88 4.70
C SER A 230 19.73 -11.95 5.85
N ALA A 231 19.13 -12.48 6.92
CA ALA A 231 18.76 -11.76 8.13
C ALA A 231 19.40 -12.39 9.38
N PRO A 232 19.44 -11.68 10.52
CA PRO A 232 20.01 -12.21 11.77
C PRO A 232 19.36 -13.51 12.21
N LYS A 233 20.12 -14.32 12.96
CA LYS A 233 19.63 -15.59 13.52
C LYS A 233 18.33 -15.36 14.31
N SER A 234 17.33 -16.19 14.00
CA SER A 234 15.99 -16.19 14.59
C SER A 234 15.63 -17.62 15.02
N ASP A 235 14.64 -17.80 15.89
CA ASP A 235 14.00 -19.10 16.16
C ASP A 235 13.10 -19.56 15.00
N THR A 236 13.01 -18.74 13.94
CA THR A 236 12.24 -19.00 12.73
C THR A 236 13.18 -19.10 11.53
N ALA A 237 13.28 -20.30 10.95
CA ALA A 237 14.00 -20.55 9.71
C ALA A 237 13.05 -20.32 8.51
N GLY A 238 13.33 -19.32 7.69
CA GLY A 238 12.57 -19.02 6.48
C GLY A 238 13.30 -19.44 5.22
N PHE A 239 12.60 -20.06 4.28
CA PHE A 239 13.15 -20.53 3.02
C PHE A 239 12.31 -19.97 1.88
N HIS A 240 12.98 -19.46 0.84
CA HIS A 240 12.35 -19.05 -0.41
C HIS A 240 12.95 -19.79 -1.59
N ILE A 241 12.09 -20.27 -2.49
CA ILE A 241 12.51 -20.90 -3.74
C ILE A 241 11.51 -20.63 -4.87
N SER A 242 12.03 -20.29 -6.05
CA SER A 242 11.25 -20.10 -7.27
C SER A 242 11.34 -21.32 -8.20
N GLU A 243 10.53 -21.34 -9.26
CA GLU A 243 10.55 -22.36 -10.31
C GLU A 243 11.87 -22.35 -11.10
N LEU A 244 12.66 -21.27 -11.06
CA LEU A 244 13.99 -21.22 -11.65
C LEU A 244 14.90 -22.35 -11.17
N TYR A 245 14.67 -22.86 -9.97
CA TYR A 245 15.37 -24.00 -9.37
C TYR A 245 14.72 -25.35 -9.66
N SER A 246 13.59 -25.39 -10.35
CA SER A 246 12.90 -26.65 -10.63
C SER A 246 13.71 -27.52 -11.60
N VAL A 247 13.79 -28.81 -11.31
CA VAL A 247 14.37 -29.82 -12.22
C VAL A 247 13.36 -30.34 -13.25
N TRP A 248 12.08 -29.97 -13.09
CA TRP A 248 10.97 -30.41 -13.95
C TRP A 248 10.53 -29.34 -14.96
N SER A 249 10.98 -28.11 -14.79
CA SER A 249 10.66 -26.96 -15.65
C SER A 249 11.96 -26.33 -16.15
N THR A 250 12.02 -26.03 -17.44
CA THR A 250 13.16 -25.34 -18.04
C THR A 250 12.99 -23.81 -17.98
N TRP A 251 14.09 -23.07 -18.10
CA TRP A 251 14.01 -21.61 -18.23
C TRP A 251 13.27 -21.21 -19.50
N ALA A 252 13.35 -22.02 -20.56
CA ALA A 252 12.60 -21.83 -21.79
C ALA A 252 11.08 -21.97 -21.59
N ASP A 253 10.61 -22.95 -20.79
CA ASP A 253 9.20 -23.11 -20.46
C ASP A 253 8.69 -21.92 -19.63
N MET A 254 9.50 -21.45 -18.69
CA MET A 254 9.19 -20.26 -17.92
C MET A 254 9.10 -19.00 -18.80
N ALA A 255 10.02 -18.83 -19.77
CA ALA A 255 9.98 -17.70 -20.71
C ALA A 255 8.73 -17.73 -21.59
N LYS A 256 8.34 -18.89 -22.11
CA LYS A 256 7.09 -19.08 -22.88
C LYS A 256 5.87 -18.70 -22.03
N SER A 257 5.75 -19.25 -20.83
CA SER A 257 4.62 -18.99 -19.94
C SER A 257 4.56 -17.53 -19.48
N PHE A 258 5.72 -16.88 -19.28
CA PHE A 258 5.79 -15.45 -18.97
C PHE A 258 5.26 -14.57 -20.11
N LEU A 259 5.67 -14.84 -21.36
CA LEU A 259 5.22 -14.09 -22.52
C LEU A 259 3.71 -14.18 -22.72
N GLU A 260 3.12 -15.33 -22.38
CA GLU A 260 1.66 -15.47 -22.38
C GLU A 260 1.00 -14.74 -21.22
N ALA A 261 1.54 -14.88 -20.01
CA ALA A 261 1.02 -14.25 -18.83
C ALA A 261 1.09 -12.72 -18.88
N LYS A 262 2.14 -12.16 -19.50
CA LYS A 262 2.34 -10.70 -19.66
C LYS A 262 1.21 -10.01 -20.43
N LYS A 263 0.44 -10.74 -21.25
CA LYS A 263 -0.68 -10.17 -22.02
C LYS A 263 -1.87 -9.76 -21.15
N ASN A 264 -1.96 -10.27 -19.91
CA ASN A 264 -3.09 -10.02 -19.02
C ASN A 264 -2.60 -9.87 -17.57
N PRO A 265 -2.92 -8.78 -16.86
CA PRO A 265 -2.49 -8.54 -15.48
C PRO A 265 -2.84 -9.67 -14.49
N GLU A 266 -4.03 -10.29 -14.62
CA GLU A 266 -4.45 -11.39 -13.73
C GLU A 266 -3.64 -12.67 -14.00
N MET A 267 -3.29 -12.93 -15.26
CA MET A 267 -2.40 -14.04 -15.63
C MET A 267 -0.97 -13.77 -15.12
N LEU A 268 -0.48 -12.55 -15.30
CA LEU A 268 0.84 -12.14 -14.80
C LEU A 268 0.94 -12.26 -13.27
N LYS A 269 -0.09 -11.84 -12.55
CA LYS A 269 -0.20 -12.02 -11.10
C LYS A 269 -0.10 -13.51 -10.71
N THR A 270 -0.87 -14.35 -11.39
CA THR A 270 -0.84 -15.79 -11.14
C THR A 270 0.55 -16.36 -11.41
N TRP A 271 1.18 -15.95 -12.51
CA TRP A 271 2.52 -16.39 -12.87
C TRP A 271 3.57 -15.96 -11.83
N ILE A 272 3.58 -14.71 -11.39
CA ILE A 272 4.50 -14.23 -10.36
C ILE A 272 4.34 -15.02 -9.07
N ASN A 273 3.10 -15.20 -8.60
CA ASN A 273 2.84 -15.92 -7.36
C ASN A 273 3.22 -17.41 -7.45
N THR A 274 2.98 -18.05 -8.60
CA THR A 274 3.15 -19.50 -8.73
C THR A 274 4.48 -19.91 -9.33
N ALA A 275 5.07 -19.14 -10.23
CA ALA A 275 6.38 -19.46 -10.84
C ALA A 275 7.54 -18.83 -10.05
N LEU A 276 7.43 -17.58 -9.62
CA LEU A 276 8.50 -16.94 -8.84
C LEU A 276 8.39 -17.21 -7.35
N GLY A 277 7.21 -17.59 -6.85
CA GLY A 277 6.97 -17.69 -5.41
C GLY A 277 7.07 -16.32 -4.72
N GLU A 278 6.78 -15.26 -5.45
CA GLU A 278 6.80 -13.86 -4.99
C GLU A 278 5.38 -13.32 -4.88
N SER A 279 5.16 -12.43 -3.91
CA SER A 279 3.86 -11.78 -3.75
C SER A 279 3.63 -10.75 -4.86
N TRP A 280 2.42 -10.75 -5.42
CA TRP A 280 2.00 -9.76 -6.39
C TRP A 280 1.86 -8.39 -5.73
N GLU A 281 2.60 -7.41 -6.21
CA GLU A 281 2.36 -6.02 -5.88
C GLU A 281 1.30 -5.48 -6.85
N GLU A 282 0.09 -5.20 -6.33
CA GLU A 282 -0.92 -4.53 -7.16
C GLU A 282 -0.35 -3.16 -7.53
N GLN A 283 0.01 -3.02 -8.81
CA GLN A 283 0.26 -1.71 -9.38
C GLN A 283 -1.09 -1.00 -9.40
N GLY A 284 -1.36 -0.18 -8.37
CA GLY A 284 -2.38 0.84 -8.48
C GLY A 284 -2.04 1.72 -9.68
N GLU A 285 -3.03 2.38 -10.26
CA GLU A 285 -2.81 3.42 -11.27
C GLU A 285 -1.81 4.42 -10.66
N ALA A 286 -0.53 4.24 -10.99
CA ALA A 286 0.53 5.14 -10.57
C ALA A 286 0.72 6.15 -11.69
N VAL A 287 0.55 7.40 -11.36
CA VAL A 287 0.95 8.49 -12.23
C VAL A 287 2.44 8.75 -11.96
N GLU A 288 3.26 8.62 -12.98
CA GLU A 288 4.69 8.87 -12.86
C GLU A 288 4.95 10.38 -12.71
N TYR A 289 5.75 10.77 -11.73
CA TYR A 289 6.00 12.18 -11.43
C TYR A 289 6.81 12.87 -12.55
N GLU A 290 7.64 12.13 -13.28
CA GLU A 290 8.41 12.62 -14.41
C GLU A 290 7.50 13.17 -15.52
N THR A 291 6.44 12.44 -15.86
CA THR A 291 5.44 12.88 -16.85
C THR A 291 4.73 14.17 -16.42
N LEU A 292 4.44 14.30 -15.13
CA LEU A 292 3.81 15.51 -14.61
C LEU A 292 4.77 16.71 -14.60
N LEU A 293 6.05 16.48 -14.36
CA LEU A 293 7.09 17.51 -14.41
C LEU A 293 7.19 18.13 -15.80
N GLU A 294 7.02 17.34 -16.86
CA GLU A 294 7.03 17.80 -18.25
C GLU A 294 5.74 18.57 -18.62
N ARG A 295 4.65 18.40 -17.89
CA ARG A 295 3.34 19.08 -18.12
C ARG A 295 3.24 20.48 -17.52
N ARG A 296 4.33 21.05 -16.98
CA ARG A 296 4.35 22.43 -16.46
C ARG A 296 4.12 23.43 -17.56
N LEU A 297 3.30 24.43 -17.27
CA LEU A 297 2.98 25.54 -18.17
C LEU A 297 3.75 26.80 -17.76
N ASN A 298 3.94 27.70 -18.71
CA ASN A 298 4.69 28.94 -18.48
C ASN A 298 3.83 30.03 -17.81
N TYR A 299 3.51 29.82 -16.54
CA TYR A 299 2.92 30.81 -15.64
C TYR A 299 3.47 30.62 -14.22
N ASP A 300 3.34 31.63 -13.37
CA ASP A 300 3.77 31.61 -11.98
C ASP A 300 2.78 32.40 -11.09
N TYR A 301 3.10 32.52 -9.78
CA TYR A 301 2.27 33.29 -8.85
C TYR A 301 2.27 34.81 -9.10
N THR A 302 3.19 35.36 -9.88
CA THR A 302 3.27 36.78 -10.21
C THR A 302 2.29 37.16 -11.33
N THR A 303 2.05 36.21 -12.25
CA THR A 303 1.11 36.36 -13.37
C THR A 303 0.37 35.04 -13.56
N ILE A 304 -0.84 34.97 -13.00
CA ILE A 304 -1.70 33.77 -13.09
C ILE A 304 -2.53 33.78 -14.38
N PRO A 305 -2.93 32.60 -14.90
CA PRO A 305 -3.71 32.51 -16.13
C PRO A 305 -5.01 33.31 -16.09
N GLU A 306 -5.43 33.84 -17.25
CA GLU A 306 -6.61 34.68 -17.37
C GLU A 306 -7.91 33.96 -17.04
N ASP A 307 -7.99 32.65 -17.31
CA ASP A 307 -9.14 31.79 -17.05
C ASP A 307 -9.40 31.55 -15.55
N VAL A 308 -8.45 31.91 -14.68
CA VAL A 308 -8.63 31.83 -13.23
C VAL A 308 -9.64 32.89 -12.77
N LEU A 309 -10.77 32.44 -12.24
CA LEU A 309 -11.86 33.30 -11.71
C LEU A 309 -11.83 33.40 -10.20
N VAL A 310 -11.32 32.40 -9.51
CA VAL A 310 -11.31 32.28 -8.04
C VAL A 310 -9.97 31.66 -7.57
N LEU A 311 -9.46 32.17 -6.45
CA LEU A 311 -8.26 31.57 -5.79
C LEU A 311 -8.62 30.94 -4.45
N THR A 312 -8.07 29.79 -4.19
CA THR A 312 -8.12 29.11 -2.88
C THR A 312 -6.73 28.79 -2.36
N ALA A 313 -6.63 28.57 -1.06
CA ALA A 313 -5.40 28.10 -0.43
C ALA A 313 -5.70 26.88 0.46
N GLY A 314 -4.91 25.84 0.32
CA GLY A 314 -4.87 24.68 1.21
C GLY A 314 -3.59 24.71 2.04
N VAL A 315 -3.71 24.53 3.36
CA VAL A 315 -2.57 24.62 4.27
C VAL A 315 -2.47 23.36 5.12
N ASP A 316 -1.29 22.77 5.10
CA ASP A 316 -0.92 21.66 5.96
C ASP A 316 -0.06 22.14 7.14
N THR A 317 -0.30 21.56 8.33
CA THR A 317 0.37 21.95 9.58
C THR A 317 1.31 20.85 10.04
N GLN A 318 2.61 21.06 9.83
CA GLN A 318 3.67 20.17 10.22
C GLN A 318 4.26 20.53 11.60
N LYS A 319 5.25 19.79 12.10
CA LYS A 319 5.86 20.01 13.41
C LYS A 319 6.64 21.32 13.50
N ASP A 320 7.26 21.74 12.41
CA ASP A 320 8.25 22.81 12.33
C ASP A 320 7.97 23.82 11.22
N ARG A 321 6.81 23.73 10.56
CA ARG A 321 6.47 24.57 9.41
C ARG A 321 5.00 24.50 9.07
N LEU A 322 4.54 25.43 8.23
CA LEU A 322 3.27 25.39 7.50
C LEU A 322 3.56 25.28 6.00
N GLU A 323 2.87 24.39 5.31
CA GLU A 323 2.98 24.23 3.85
C GLU A 323 1.67 24.70 3.21
N LEU A 324 1.76 25.65 2.29
CA LEU A 324 0.63 26.26 1.59
C LEU A 324 0.71 25.97 0.11
N GLN A 325 -0.43 25.61 -0.47
CA GLN A 325 -0.61 25.55 -1.91
C GLN A 325 -1.70 26.53 -2.33
N LEU A 326 -1.40 27.34 -3.36
CA LEU A 326 -2.33 28.28 -3.98
C LEU A 326 -2.87 27.67 -5.27
N VAL A 327 -4.20 27.59 -5.40
CA VAL A 327 -4.85 27.02 -6.58
C VAL A 327 -5.86 28.02 -7.14
N GLY A 328 -5.74 28.29 -8.46
CA GLY A 328 -6.71 29.01 -9.25
C GLY A 328 -7.79 28.07 -9.79
N TRP A 329 -9.02 28.57 -9.90
CA TRP A 329 -10.17 27.82 -10.38
C TRP A 329 -10.94 28.60 -11.44
N GLY A 330 -11.26 27.94 -12.54
CA GLY A 330 -12.09 28.41 -13.63
C GLY A 330 -13.40 27.64 -13.76
N LYS A 331 -14.06 27.80 -14.90
CA LYS A 331 -15.28 27.06 -15.23
C LYS A 331 -15.04 25.55 -15.17
N ASN A 332 -16.09 24.80 -14.87
CA ASN A 332 -16.07 23.34 -14.77
C ASN A 332 -15.05 22.80 -13.76
N TYR A 333 -14.67 23.62 -12.76
CA TYR A 333 -13.65 23.29 -11.77
C TYR A 333 -12.26 23.01 -12.40
N GLU A 334 -11.96 23.62 -13.55
CA GLU A 334 -10.60 23.62 -14.09
C GLU A 334 -9.68 24.32 -13.09
N ALA A 335 -8.49 23.76 -12.86
CA ALA A 335 -7.63 24.10 -11.75
C ALA A 335 -6.18 24.40 -12.22
N TRP A 336 -5.60 25.46 -11.68
CA TRP A 336 -4.20 25.85 -11.90
C TRP A 336 -3.48 25.94 -10.57
N VAL A 337 -2.47 25.10 -10.35
CA VAL A 337 -1.57 25.23 -9.21
C VAL A 337 -0.67 26.42 -9.48
N CYS A 338 -0.81 27.51 -8.71
CA CYS A 338 -0.15 28.78 -8.95
C CYS A 338 1.08 28.99 -8.07
N ASP A 339 1.12 28.44 -6.84
CA ASP A 339 2.24 28.57 -5.91
C ASP A 339 2.24 27.43 -4.91
N TYR A 340 3.43 27.02 -4.48
CA TYR A 340 3.64 26.12 -3.35
C TYR A 340 4.69 26.71 -2.42
N LYS A 341 4.30 27.07 -1.20
CA LYS A 341 5.11 27.83 -0.28
C LYS A 341 5.24 27.21 1.10
N ILE A 342 6.46 27.12 1.59
CA ILE A 342 6.77 26.64 2.93
C ILE A 342 7.10 27.84 3.83
N PHE A 343 6.41 27.91 4.98
CA PHE A 343 6.68 28.87 6.05
C PHE A 343 7.35 28.13 7.20
N TRP A 344 8.66 28.29 7.31
CA TRP A 344 9.45 27.67 8.36
C TRP A 344 9.26 28.38 9.71
N GLY A 345 9.05 27.61 10.78
CA GLY A 345 8.89 28.11 12.14
C GLY A 345 8.00 27.21 12.99
N ASP A 346 8.13 27.29 14.30
CA ASP A 346 7.31 26.51 15.22
C ASP A 346 5.84 26.91 15.15
N PRO A 347 4.92 26.01 14.75
CA PRO A 347 3.48 26.31 14.71
C PRO A 347 2.84 26.59 16.10
N ASN A 348 3.54 26.37 17.18
CA ASN A 348 3.10 26.85 18.50
C ASN A 348 3.35 28.35 18.70
N ALA A 349 4.20 28.97 17.88
CA ALA A 349 4.51 30.39 17.92
C ALA A 349 3.67 31.16 16.87
N MET A 350 3.23 32.38 17.21
CA MET A 350 2.39 33.17 16.31
C MET A 350 3.13 33.72 15.07
N ASN A 351 4.44 33.71 15.04
CA ASN A 351 5.23 34.31 13.96
C ASN A 351 4.91 33.65 12.60
N VAL A 352 4.98 32.33 12.52
CA VAL A 352 4.70 31.58 11.29
C VAL A 352 3.25 31.79 10.82
N TRP A 353 2.29 31.95 11.74
CA TRP A 353 0.91 32.28 11.43
C TRP A 353 0.71 33.71 10.94
N ASN A 354 1.51 34.66 11.40
CA ASN A 354 1.52 36.02 10.89
C ASN A 354 2.04 36.09 9.47
N ASP A 355 3.07 35.32 9.14
CA ASP A 355 3.59 35.20 7.77
C ASP A 355 2.56 34.57 6.84
N LEU A 356 1.88 33.52 7.29
CA LEU A 356 0.74 32.94 6.59
C LEU A 356 -0.38 33.98 6.36
N ASP A 357 -0.78 34.74 7.40
CA ASP A 357 -1.84 35.76 7.29
C ASP A 357 -1.47 36.91 6.33
N ALA A 358 -0.19 37.27 6.31
CA ALA A 358 0.33 38.25 5.36
C ALA A 358 0.20 37.74 3.92
N TYR A 359 0.53 36.46 3.68
CA TYR A 359 0.35 35.84 2.37
C TYR A 359 -1.12 35.73 1.97
N LEU A 360 -2.00 35.30 2.86
CA LEU A 360 -3.46 35.19 2.62
C LEU A 360 -4.17 36.53 2.36
N LYS A 361 -3.53 37.67 2.60
CA LYS A 361 -4.01 39.01 2.27
C LYS A 361 -3.56 39.51 0.89
N LYS A 362 -2.64 38.80 0.24
CA LYS A 362 -2.15 39.18 -1.09
C LYS A 362 -3.28 39.15 -2.12
N ARG A 363 -3.09 39.90 -3.17
CA ARG A 363 -3.87 39.84 -4.40
C ARG A 363 -2.94 39.42 -5.52
N PHE A 364 -3.40 38.54 -6.35
CA PHE A 364 -2.64 37.98 -7.45
C PHE A 364 -3.11 38.54 -8.76
N LYS A 365 -2.17 38.78 -9.67
CA LYS A 365 -2.41 39.52 -10.91
C LYS A 365 -2.58 38.52 -12.05
N THR A 366 -3.58 38.73 -12.92
CA THR A 366 -3.70 37.99 -14.18
C THR A 366 -2.92 38.71 -15.29
N GLU A 367 -2.82 38.10 -16.46
CA GLU A 367 -2.20 38.70 -17.65
C GLU A 367 -2.82 40.04 -18.02
N SER A 368 -4.14 40.19 -17.88
CA SER A 368 -4.86 41.45 -18.08
C SER A 368 -4.78 42.45 -16.90
N GLU A 369 -3.87 42.23 -15.94
CA GLU A 369 -3.70 43.03 -14.73
C GLU A 369 -4.88 42.99 -13.74
N ARG A 370 -5.84 42.09 -13.89
CA ARG A 370 -6.91 41.84 -12.95
C ARG A 370 -6.38 41.31 -11.63
N LEU A 371 -6.79 41.88 -10.51
CA LEU A 371 -6.33 41.49 -9.17
C LEU A 371 -7.34 40.57 -8.49
N ILE A 372 -6.95 39.32 -8.23
CA ILE A 372 -7.79 38.31 -7.60
C ILE A 372 -7.30 38.05 -6.17
N PRO A 373 -8.17 38.21 -5.15
CA PRO A 373 -7.85 37.83 -3.77
C PRO A 373 -8.04 36.31 -3.55
N ILE A 374 -7.40 35.76 -2.52
CA ILE A 374 -7.73 34.42 -2.03
C ILE A 374 -9.14 34.46 -1.42
N SER A 375 -10.06 33.68 -1.99
CA SER A 375 -11.47 33.68 -1.66
C SER A 375 -11.86 32.69 -0.55
N CYS A 376 -11.09 31.63 -0.37
CA CYS A 376 -11.27 30.65 0.69
C CYS A 376 -9.90 30.01 1.03
N CYS A 377 -9.69 29.73 2.31
CA CYS A 377 -8.52 28.99 2.78
C CYS A 377 -8.96 27.91 3.76
N THR A 378 -8.41 26.72 3.61
CA THR A 378 -8.63 25.59 4.52
C THR A 378 -7.31 25.15 5.13
N ILE A 379 -7.31 24.93 6.45
CA ILE A 379 -6.12 24.60 7.23
C ILE A 379 -6.37 23.30 7.98
N ASP A 380 -5.49 22.30 7.79
CA ASP A 380 -5.62 21.04 8.51
C ASP A 380 -5.45 21.19 10.02
N SER A 381 -6.36 20.55 10.74
CA SER A 381 -6.36 20.51 12.21
C SER A 381 -6.21 19.08 12.75
N GLY A 382 -5.85 18.12 11.90
CA GLY A 382 -5.73 16.71 12.28
C GLY A 382 -4.48 16.36 13.10
N GLY A 383 -3.46 17.21 13.11
CA GLY A 383 -2.16 16.98 13.75
C GLY A 383 -2.02 17.51 15.18
N HIS A 384 -0.78 17.70 15.61
CA HIS A 384 -0.42 18.10 16.98
C HIS A 384 -0.80 19.56 17.34
N HIS A 385 -1.00 20.46 16.35
CA HIS A 385 -1.22 21.87 16.54
C HIS A 385 -2.70 22.32 16.43
N THR A 386 -3.64 21.41 16.63
CA THR A 386 -5.10 21.63 16.50
C THR A 386 -5.60 22.90 17.17
N ASN A 387 -5.13 23.19 18.41
CA ASN A 387 -5.55 24.38 19.13
C ASN A 387 -5.11 25.69 18.45
N MET A 388 -3.90 25.72 17.91
CA MET A 388 -3.38 26.90 17.19
C MET A 388 -4.15 27.15 15.90
N VAL A 389 -4.48 26.07 15.16
CA VAL A 389 -5.35 26.17 13.97
C VAL A 389 -6.70 26.80 14.34
N TYR A 390 -7.33 26.38 15.43
CA TYR A 390 -8.62 26.95 15.86
C TYR A 390 -8.48 28.41 16.33
N GLN A 391 -7.41 28.77 17.04
CA GLN A 391 -7.13 30.14 17.42
C GLN A 391 -6.89 31.04 16.22
N PHE A 392 -6.21 30.56 15.19
CA PHE A 392 -5.93 31.29 13.98
C PHE A 392 -7.19 31.48 13.11
N THR A 393 -7.94 30.39 12.88
CA THR A 393 -9.08 30.38 11.94
C THR A 393 -10.29 31.12 12.51
N LYS A 394 -10.60 31.00 13.81
CA LYS A 394 -11.82 31.56 14.41
C LYS A 394 -12.04 33.06 14.12
N PRO A 395 -11.10 33.99 14.37
CA PRO A 395 -11.29 35.40 14.10
C PRO A 395 -11.31 35.73 12.59
N ARG A 396 -10.95 34.75 11.73
CA ARG A 396 -10.81 34.93 10.28
C ARG A 396 -11.92 34.27 9.47
N GLN A 397 -12.95 33.73 10.12
CA GLN A 397 -14.10 33.10 9.45
C GLN A 397 -14.81 34.00 8.46
N ALA A 398 -14.91 35.30 8.74
CA ALA A 398 -15.46 36.30 7.81
C ALA A 398 -14.64 36.40 6.50
N ARG A 399 -13.36 36.03 6.54
CA ARG A 399 -12.47 35.94 5.37
C ARG A 399 -12.49 34.53 4.76
N ARG A 400 -13.40 33.65 5.19
CA ARG A 400 -13.52 32.24 4.76
C ARG A 400 -12.23 31.44 4.98
N ILE A 401 -11.56 31.64 6.12
CA ILE A 401 -10.42 30.85 6.57
C ILE A 401 -10.95 29.85 7.60
N PHE A 402 -10.94 28.55 7.25
CA PHE A 402 -11.60 27.50 8.03
C PHE A 402 -10.63 26.39 8.44
N ALA A 403 -10.89 25.82 9.61
CA ALA A 403 -10.23 24.58 10.01
C ALA A 403 -10.92 23.41 9.30
N ILE A 404 -10.12 22.42 8.89
CA ILE A 404 -10.60 21.16 8.31
C ILE A 404 -10.04 19.96 9.05
N LYS A 405 -10.67 18.80 8.86
CA LYS A 405 -10.16 17.50 9.34
C LYS A 405 -10.54 16.40 8.38
N GLY A 406 -9.57 15.59 7.99
CA GLY A 406 -9.79 14.39 7.18
C GLY A 406 -10.71 13.38 7.87
N LEU A 407 -11.63 12.79 7.13
CA LEU A 407 -12.52 11.71 7.57
C LEU A 407 -11.98 10.37 7.08
N SER A 408 -11.87 9.41 7.98
CA SER A 408 -11.31 8.08 7.70
C SER A 408 -12.27 7.12 6.97
N GLN A 409 -13.50 7.54 6.65
CA GLN A 409 -14.49 6.72 5.97
C GLN A 409 -14.47 6.98 4.46
N ALA A 410 -14.29 5.93 3.66
CA ALA A 410 -14.38 6.00 2.21
C ALA A 410 -15.77 6.46 1.72
N GLY A 411 -15.83 7.15 0.56
CA GLY A 411 -17.07 7.59 -0.07
C GLY A 411 -17.75 8.80 0.60
N LYS A 412 -17.09 9.48 1.53
CA LYS A 412 -17.60 10.74 2.08
C LYS A 412 -17.45 11.88 1.07
N PRO A 413 -18.41 12.84 1.00
CA PRO A 413 -18.26 14.03 0.17
C PRO A 413 -16.96 14.78 0.47
N ILE A 414 -16.36 15.41 -0.56
CA ILE A 414 -15.10 16.17 -0.43
C ILE A 414 -15.23 17.24 0.65
N ALA A 415 -16.35 17.97 0.70
CA ALA A 415 -16.65 18.89 1.79
C ALA A 415 -17.98 18.48 2.47
N ASN A 416 -17.94 18.30 3.77
CA ASN A 416 -19.12 17.97 4.58
C ASN A 416 -19.69 19.21 5.25
N ARG A 417 -20.89 19.09 5.85
CA ARG A 417 -21.49 20.20 6.62
C ARG A 417 -20.58 20.57 7.79
N PRO A 418 -20.44 21.87 8.09
CA PRO A 418 -19.59 22.32 9.18
C PRO A 418 -20.14 21.91 10.55
N THR A 419 -19.22 21.68 11.46
CA THR A 419 -19.50 21.46 12.89
C THR A 419 -18.81 22.56 13.70
N PHE A 420 -19.29 22.78 14.94
CA PHE A 420 -18.69 23.75 15.85
C PHE A 420 -17.92 22.99 16.94
N VAL A 421 -16.63 23.28 17.09
CA VAL A 421 -15.75 22.55 18.00
C VAL A 421 -15.11 23.45 19.07
N GLY A 422 -14.86 22.85 20.21
CA GLY A 422 -14.20 23.48 21.36
C GLY A 422 -15.04 24.55 22.08
N LYS A 423 -14.53 25.03 23.23
CA LYS A 423 -15.15 26.12 24.01
C LYS A 423 -15.35 27.39 23.17
N ASN A 424 -14.55 27.57 22.15
CA ASN A 424 -14.52 28.74 21.29
C ASN A 424 -15.44 28.65 20.07
N LYS A 425 -16.15 27.55 19.83
CA LYS A 425 -17.04 27.32 18.69
C LYS A 425 -16.36 27.65 17.34
N ALA A 426 -15.12 27.16 17.11
CA ALA A 426 -14.47 27.26 15.82
C ALA A 426 -15.23 26.41 14.79
N VAL A 427 -15.36 26.91 13.56
CA VAL A 427 -15.99 26.18 12.46
C VAL A 427 -15.01 25.14 11.93
N LEU A 428 -15.42 23.89 11.91
CA LEU A 428 -14.66 22.76 11.42
C LEU A 428 -15.43 22.03 10.31
N TYR A 429 -14.79 21.87 9.15
CA TYR A 429 -15.33 21.05 8.05
C TYR A 429 -14.67 19.68 8.04
N GLY A 430 -15.48 18.62 7.88
CA GLY A 430 -14.98 17.30 7.58
C GLY A 430 -14.65 17.17 6.10
N VAL A 431 -13.48 16.62 5.76
CA VAL A 431 -13.02 16.44 4.39
C VAL A 431 -13.00 14.94 4.05
N GLY A 432 -13.71 14.54 2.98
CA GLY A 432 -13.61 13.21 2.39
C GLY A 432 -12.34 13.09 1.57
N SER A 433 -11.21 12.82 2.24
CA SER A 433 -9.88 12.79 1.62
C SER A 433 -9.80 11.78 0.47
N ASP A 434 -10.42 10.59 0.62
CA ASP A 434 -10.41 9.57 -0.42
C ASP A 434 -11.10 10.05 -1.70
N SER A 435 -12.28 10.68 -1.58
CA SER A 435 -13.02 11.22 -2.73
C SER A 435 -12.28 12.37 -3.40
N ALA A 436 -11.59 13.21 -2.63
CA ALA A 436 -10.75 14.26 -3.19
C ALA A 436 -9.53 13.69 -3.93
N LYS A 437 -8.85 12.70 -3.35
CA LYS A 437 -7.73 11.98 -4.00
C LYS A 437 -8.19 11.29 -5.30
N GLU A 438 -9.36 10.65 -5.31
CA GLU A 438 -9.92 10.07 -6.53
C GLU A 438 -10.10 11.11 -7.63
N ALA A 439 -10.68 12.29 -7.30
CA ALA A 439 -10.86 13.37 -8.26
C ALA A 439 -9.53 13.98 -8.75
N ILE A 440 -8.53 14.07 -7.88
CA ILE A 440 -7.18 14.54 -8.22
C ILE A 440 -6.49 13.54 -9.17
N PHE A 441 -6.42 12.26 -8.78
CA PHE A 441 -5.73 11.24 -9.56
C PHE A 441 -6.39 11.00 -10.93
N ALA A 442 -7.71 11.11 -11.04
CA ALA A 442 -8.40 11.08 -12.33
C ALA A 442 -7.91 12.19 -13.28
N ARG A 443 -7.62 13.39 -12.77
CA ARG A 443 -7.07 14.50 -13.56
C ARG A 443 -5.58 14.34 -13.85
N LEU A 444 -4.81 13.77 -12.91
CA LEU A 444 -3.40 13.48 -13.13
C LEU A 444 -3.20 12.41 -14.20
N ALA A 445 -4.07 11.39 -14.24
CA ALA A 445 -4.04 10.30 -15.21
C ALA A 445 -4.59 10.68 -16.59
N ALA A 446 -5.31 11.80 -16.73
CA ALA A 446 -5.83 12.28 -18.01
C ALA A 446 -4.68 12.69 -18.94
N GLU A 447 -4.88 12.50 -20.26
CA GLU A 447 -3.95 13.00 -21.25
C GLU A 447 -3.76 14.52 -21.14
N PRO A 448 -2.59 15.07 -21.52
CA PRO A 448 -2.29 16.49 -21.38
C PRO A 448 -3.32 17.42 -22.00
N GLU A 449 -4.00 16.99 -23.07
CA GLU A 449 -5.00 17.76 -23.83
C GLU A 449 -6.38 17.75 -23.14
N ASP A 450 -6.66 16.71 -22.35
CA ASP A 450 -7.94 16.51 -21.67
C ASP A 450 -7.89 16.84 -20.18
N THR A 451 -6.71 17.17 -19.65
CA THR A 451 -6.56 17.44 -18.22
C THR A 451 -7.20 18.78 -17.84
N THR A 452 -7.82 18.81 -16.68
CA THR A 452 -8.35 20.02 -16.04
C THR A 452 -7.54 20.41 -14.80
N LEU A 453 -6.28 19.94 -14.71
CA LEU A 453 -5.34 20.29 -13.63
C LEU A 453 -3.98 20.65 -14.23
N HIS A 454 -3.59 21.91 -14.05
CA HIS A 454 -2.40 22.51 -14.64
C HIS A 454 -1.41 22.93 -13.56
N PHE A 455 -0.12 22.97 -13.92
CA PHE A 455 0.98 23.23 -13.01
C PHE A 455 1.84 24.40 -13.49
N CYS A 456 2.22 25.30 -12.59
CA CYS A 456 3.11 26.42 -12.91
C CYS A 456 4.56 25.96 -13.10
N SER A 457 5.36 26.82 -13.75
CA SER A 457 6.77 26.56 -14.06
C SER A 457 7.68 26.44 -12.83
N ASP A 458 7.31 27.09 -11.73
CA ASP A 458 8.12 27.18 -10.51
C ASP A 458 8.09 25.93 -9.62
N LEU A 459 7.20 24.96 -9.91
CA LEU A 459 7.11 23.72 -9.14
C LEU A 459 8.29 22.80 -9.48
N ASP A 460 8.99 22.34 -8.46
CA ASP A 460 10.15 21.49 -8.57
C ASP A 460 9.82 19.98 -8.62
N GLU A 461 10.83 19.16 -8.82
CA GLU A 461 10.70 17.72 -8.84
C GLU A 461 10.18 17.16 -7.50
N GLU A 462 10.58 17.76 -6.38
CA GLU A 462 10.15 17.32 -5.05
C GLU A 462 8.64 17.51 -4.85
N TYR A 463 8.07 18.59 -5.37
CA TYR A 463 6.63 18.81 -5.37
C TYR A 463 5.88 17.67 -6.07
N PHE A 464 6.31 17.25 -7.27
CA PHE A 464 5.65 16.16 -8.00
C PHE A 464 5.85 14.80 -7.36
N LYS A 465 7.00 14.56 -6.72
CA LYS A 465 7.23 13.36 -5.91
C LYS A 465 6.26 13.28 -4.72
N GLN A 466 5.97 14.39 -4.06
CA GLN A 466 5.00 14.46 -2.98
C GLN A 466 3.56 14.37 -3.50
N LEU A 467 3.26 14.96 -4.65
CA LEU A 467 1.94 14.87 -5.28
C LEU A 467 1.58 13.43 -5.64
N THR A 468 2.56 12.62 -6.05
CA THR A 468 2.39 11.19 -6.40
C THR A 468 2.83 10.25 -5.28
N ALA A 469 2.94 10.75 -4.04
CA ALA A 469 3.42 9.98 -2.90
C ALA A 469 2.46 8.89 -2.40
N GLU A 470 1.25 8.84 -2.91
CA GLU A 470 0.27 7.82 -2.58
C GLU A 470 -0.23 7.11 -3.83
N LYS A 471 -0.56 5.83 -3.68
CA LYS A 471 -1.21 5.06 -4.73
C LYS A 471 -2.43 4.30 -4.18
N ARG A 472 -3.39 4.07 -5.05
CA ARG A 472 -4.60 3.31 -4.74
C ARG A 472 -4.29 1.82 -4.83
N ILE A 473 -4.46 1.09 -3.74
CA ILE A 473 -4.26 -0.35 -3.68
C ILE A 473 -5.56 -1.07 -3.27
N THR A 474 -5.72 -2.29 -3.74
CA THR A 474 -6.78 -3.17 -3.26
C THR A 474 -6.38 -3.79 -1.92
N LYS A 475 -7.21 -3.59 -0.91
CA LYS A 475 -7.08 -4.26 0.39
C LYS A 475 -8.34 -5.08 0.65
N PHE A 476 -8.16 -6.30 1.13
CA PHE A 476 -9.29 -7.12 1.57
C PHE A 476 -9.50 -6.93 3.07
N VAL A 477 -10.65 -6.39 3.44
CA VAL A 477 -11.04 -6.22 4.84
C VAL A 477 -12.21 -7.14 5.12
N ARG A 478 -12.03 -8.09 6.04
CA ARG A 478 -13.05 -9.11 6.38
C ARG A 478 -13.62 -9.84 5.15
N GLY A 479 -12.74 -10.22 4.22
CA GLY A 479 -13.11 -10.93 3.00
C GLY A 479 -13.78 -10.08 1.90
N ARG A 480 -13.92 -8.77 2.09
CA ARG A 480 -14.44 -7.85 1.07
C ARG A 480 -13.33 -7.01 0.46
N LYS A 481 -13.31 -6.92 -0.86
CA LYS A 481 -12.41 -6.04 -1.62
C LYS A 481 -12.72 -4.58 -1.26
N SER A 482 -11.72 -3.84 -0.80
CA SER A 482 -11.78 -2.41 -0.52
C SER A 482 -10.58 -1.74 -1.16
N LEU A 483 -10.80 -0.63 -1.83
CA LEU A 483 -9.73 0.20 -2.37
C LEU A 483 -9.31 1.20 -1.29
N VAL A 484 -8.02 1.27 -1.01
CA VAL A 484 -7.45 2.17 0.00
C VAL A 484 -6.24 2.89 -0.56
N TRP A 485 -6.02 4.11 -0.10
CA TRP A 485 -4.80 4.85 -0.41
C TRP A 485 -3.66 4.36 0.46
N LYS A 486 -2.50 4.08 -0.15
CA LYS A 486 -1.27 3.69 0.52
C LYS A 486 -0.18 4.67 0.18
N GLN A 487 0.39 5.28 1.21
CA GLN A 487 1.57 6.13 1.07
C GLN A 487 2.77 5.29 0.65
N VAL A 488 3.46 5.70 -0.41
CA VAL A 488 4.63 5.01 -0.99
C VAL A 488 5.90 5.83 -0.87
N ARG A 489 5.80 7.11 -0.44
CA ARG A 489 6.92 8.02 -0.16
C ARG A 489 6.74 8.68 1.20
N PRO A 490 7.82 9.08 1.89
CA PRO A 490 7.74 9.63 3.25
C PRO A 490 6.99 10.97 3.33
N ARG A 491 7.06 11.78 2.28
CA ARG A 491 6.44 13.10 2.18
C ARG A 491 5.31 13.09 1.18
N ASN A 492 4.14 13.67 1.55
CA ASN A 492 2.95 13.77 0.72
C ASN A 492 2.22 15.12 0.88
N GLU A 493 2.87 16.12 1.46
CA GLU A 493 2.23 17.40 1.83
C GLU A 493 1.68 18.15 0.60
N ALA A 494 2.32 18.01 -0.59
CA ALA A 494 1.78 18.59 -1.83
C ALA A 494 0.43 17.97 -2.23
N LEU A 495 0.26 16.65 -2.04
CA LEU A 495 -1.02 15.99 -2.27
C LEU A 495 -2.07 16.44 -1.24
N ASP A 496 -1.71 16.48 0.03
CA ASP A 496 -2.64 16.85 1.10
C ASP A 496 -3.10 18.30 0.97
N THR A 497 -2.20 19.25 0.67
CA THR A 497 -2.56 20.65 0.42
C THR A 497 -3.45 20.82 -0.81
N LEU A 498 -3.30 19.96 -1.85
CA LEU A 498 -4.21 19.94 -2.99
C LEU A 498 -5.60 19.39 -2.59
N VAL A 499 -5.67 18.32 -1.80
CA VAL A 499 -6.92 17.82 -1.21
C VAL A 499 -7.64 18.93 -0.43
N TYR A 500 -6.91 19.73 0.33
CA TYR A 500 -7.47 20.85 1.08
C TYR A 500 -7.97 21.96 0.16
N ASN A 501 -7.31 22.24 -0.96
CA ASN A 501 -7.79 23.17 -1.98
C ASN A 501 -9.10 22.68 -2.64
N PHE A 502 -9.21 21.37 -2.91
CA PHE A 502 -10.47 20.79 -3.36
C PHE A 502 -11.57 20.98 -2.31
N ALA A 503 -11.28 20.78 -1.04
CA ALA A 503 -12.24 21.07 0.02
C ALA A 503 -12.63 22.57 0.03
N ALA A 504 -11.66 23.48 -0.12
CA ALA A 504 -11.90 24.93 -0.12
C ALA A 504 -12.83 25.36 -1.25
N ILE A 505 -12.65 24.87 -2.48
CA ILE A 505 -13.51 25.23 -3.61
C ILE A 505 -14.93 24.65 -3.46
N TYR A 506 -15.08 23.43 -2.94
CA TYR A 506 -16.38 22.83 -2.66
C TYR A 506 -17.11 23.54 -1.49
N ILE A 507 -16.40 24.02 -0.47
CA ILE A 507 -16.95 24.85 0.61
C ILE A 507 -17.42 26.21 0.05
N LEU A 508 -16.61 26.82 -0.83
CA LEU A 508 -16.89 28.10 -1.43
C LEU A 508 -18.07 28.03 -2.40
N ASN A 509 -18.16 26.96 -3.19
CA ASN A 509 -19.20 26.72 -4.21
C ASN A 509 -19.52 27.95 -5.06
N PRO A 510 -18.57 28.51 -5.81
CA PRO A 510 -18.74 29.77 -6.52
C PRO A 510 -19.70 29.65 -7.71
N ASN A 511 -20.46 30.71 -7.98
CA ASN A 511 -21.19 30.85 -9.24
C ASN A 511 -20.29 31.52 -10.27
N TYR A 512 -19.60 30.71 -11.09
CA TYR A 512 -18.62 31.18 -12.07
C TYR A 512 -19.22 32.13 -13.11
N ASP A 513 -20.44 31.88 -13.61
CA ASP A 513 -21.10 32.73 -14.59
C ASP A 513 -21.38 34.15 -14.01
N SER A 514 -21.77 34.21 -12.74
CA SER A 514 -21.97 35.50 -12.06
C SER A 514 -20.66 36.27 -11.88
N ILE A 515 -19.54 35.55 -11.64
CA ILE A 515 -18.22 36.19 -11.49
C ILE A 515 -17.75 36.73 -12.84
N GLU A 516 -17.82 35.94 -13.90
CA GLU A 516 -17.45 36.32 -15.26
C GLU A 516 -18.28 37.53 -15.76
N ASN A 517 -19.62 37.49 -15.60
CA ASN A 517 -20.47 38.59 -15.97
C ASN A 517 -20.11 39.91 -15.24
N LYS A 518 -19.66 39.83 -13.99
CA LYS A 518 -19.18 41.03 -13.26
C LYS A 518 -17.87 41.55 -13.85
N ILE A 519 -16.95 40.65 -14.24
CA ILE A 519 -15.69 41.02 -14.88
C ILE A 519 -15.98 41.77 -16.19
N LEU A 520 -16.80 41.19 -17.07
CA LEU A 520 -17.16 41.74 -18.37
C LEU A 520 -17.87 43.12 -18.22
N THR A 521 -18.75 43.29 -17.20
CA THR A 521 -19.43 44.55 -16.95
C THR A 521 -18.50 45.62 -16.35
N HIS A 522 -17.43 45.25 -15.67
CA HIS A 522 -16.42 46.22 -15.19
C HIS A 522 -15.47 46.66 -16.29
N GLU A 523 -15.13 45.82 -17.23
CA GLU A 523 -14.28 46.13 -18.39
C GLU A 523 -15.00 47.01 -19.42
N SER A 524 -16.31 46.88 -19.52
CA SER A 524 -17.14 47.69 -20.45
C SER A 524 -17.42 49.09 -19.96
N LYS A 525 -17.10 49.48 -18.71
CA LYS A 525 -17.22 50.86 -18.23
C LYS A 525 -15.95 51.64 -18.53
N PRO A 526 -16.01 52.73 -19.35
CA PRO A 526 -14.88 53.62 -19.54
C PRO A 526 -14.37 54.13 -18.18
N ARG A 527 -13.06 54.08 -17.95
CA ARG A 527 -12.44 54.72 -16.78
C ARG A 527 -12.78 56.21 -16.85
N GLU A 528 -13.84 56.68 -16.15
CA GLU A 528 -14.07 58.11 -15.92
C GLU A 528 -12.85 58.65 -15.17
N LYS A 529 -12.15 59.62 -15.80
CA LYS A 529 -11.13 60.39 -15.13
C LYS A 529 -11.74 61.02 -13.88
N PRO A 530 -11.07 61.04 -12.73
CA PRO A 530 -11.60 61.67 -11.53
C PRO A 530 -11.93 63.13 -11.84
N GLN A 531 -13.21 63.47 -11.89
CA GLN A 531 -13.64 64.86 -11.97
C GLN A 531 -13.19 65.53 -10.68
N ASN A 532 -12.34 66.56 -10.81
CA ASN A 532 -12.03 67.49 -9.73
C ASN A 532 -13.33 68.06 -9.19
N ARG A 533 -13.81 67.63 -8.05
CA ARG A 533 -14.90 68.25 -7.33
C ARG A 533 -14.42 69.64 -6.90
N PRO A 534 -15.11 70.72 -7.26
CA PRO A 534 -14.76 72.04 -6.76
C PRO A 534 -14.90 72.05 -5.23
N GLN A 535 -13.87 72.55 -4.57
CA GLN A 535 -13.89 72.77 -3.11
C GLN A 535 -15.01 73.76 -2.81
N LYS A 536 -16.09 73.31 -2.15
CA LYS A 536 -17.07 74.19 -1.53
C LYS A 536 -16.38 74.91 -0.38
N GLY A 537 -16.23 76.20 -0.54
CA GLY A 537 -15.70 77.10 0.48
C GLY A 537 -16.47 76.96 1.80
N ILE A 538 -15.72 76.77 2.87
CA ILE A 538 -16.25 76.77 4.23
C ILE A 538 -16.65 78.24 4.59
N ASN A 539 -17.97 78.51 4.58
CA ASN A 539 -18.50 79.77 5.09
C ASN A 539 -18.41 79.70 6.63
N ARG A 540 -17.49 80.49 7.22
CA ARG A 540 -17.40 80.69 8.66
C ARG A 540 -18.57 81.59 9.09
N GLY A 541 -19.72 81.00 9.43
CA GLY A 541 -20.80 81.63 10.15
C GLY A 541 -20.56 81.63 11.66
N ASN A 542 -20.62 82.75 12.29
CA ASN A 542 -20.43 83.00 13.71
C ASN A 542 -21.29 82.12 14.61
N PHE A 543 -20.64 81.35 15.47
CA PHE A 543 -21.22 80.72 16.65
C PHE A 543 -21.12 81.77 17.80
N ALA A 544 -22.09 82.61 18.01
CA ALA A 544 -22.34 83.25 19.28
C ALA A 544 -23.83 83.66 19.30
N THR A 545 -24.48 83.27 20.40
CA THR A 545 -25.81 83.66 20.87
C THR A 545 -27.03 82.87 20.33
N SER A 546 -27.40 81.81 21.15
CA SER A 546 -28.78 81.84 21.75
C SER A 546 -28.88 80.67 22.75
N TRP A 547 -28.68 80.99 24.01
CA TRP A 547 -29.34 80.32 25.11
C TRP A 547 -30.57 81.18 25.44
N LYS A 548 -31.72 80.65 25.22
CA LYS A 548 -32.94 80.79 26.03
C LYS A 548 -33.86 79.61 25.71
#